data_9194ae649b86fb5b5c3018ac5d5c0ad7
#
_entry.id   9194ae649b86fb5b5c3018ac5d5c0ad7
#
_cell.length_a   1.000
_cell.length_b   1.000
_cell.length_c   1.000
_cell.angle_alpha   90.00
_cell.angle_beta   90.00
_cell.angle_gamma   90.00
#
_symmetry.space_group_name_H-M   'P 1'
#
loop_
_entity.id
_entity.type
_entity.pdbx_description
1 polymer ?
#
loop_
_entity_poly.entity_id
_entity_poly.type
_entity_poly.pdbx_seq_one_letter_code
_entity_poly.pdbx_strand_id
1 'polypeptide(L)' 'MPDRRVEELELEARYRRERLALYRARIYSDRPTTAVRLRELEQLSYQAEQRLRIAQSRSRNLAREARSKQGGA' A
#
# COMPACT_ATOMS: atom_id res chain seq x y z
N MET A 1 14.48 11.78 -7.97
CA MET A 1 14.59 10.33 -8.14
C MET A 1 13.41 9.64 -7.50
N PRO A 2 12.83 8.64 -8.16
CA PRO A 2 11.78 7.87 -7.51
C PRO A 2 12.35 7.13 -6.30
N ASP A 3 11.63 7.14 -5.21
CA ASP A 3 12.01 6.44 -4.00
C ASP A 3 11.74 4.95 -4.19
N ARG A 4 12.79 4.14 -4.23
CA ARG A 4 12.70 2.69 -4.42
C ARG A 4 11.78 2.04 -3.38
N ARG A 5 11.83 2.50 -2.14
CA ARG A 5 10.98 1.98 -1.08
C ARG A 5 9.50 2.28 -1.35
N VAL A 6 9.19 3.48 -1.83
CA VAL A 6 7.82 3.82 -2.21
C VAL A 6 7.34 2.95 -3.37
N GLU A 7 8.18 2.72 -4.38
CA GLU A 7 7.85 1.83 -5.50
C GLU A 7 7.56 0.41 -5.03
N GLU A 8 8.39 -0.12 -4.14
CA GLU A 8 8.18 -1.46 -3.58
C GLU A 8 6.87 -1.55 -2.80
N LEU A 9 6.56 -0.53 -2.01
CA LEU A 9 5.32 -0.48 -1.24
C LEU A 9 4.09 -0.29 -2.13
N GLU A 10 4.22 0.43 -3.25
CA GLU A 10 3.16 0.55 -4.25
C GLU A 10 2.84 -0.81 -4.87
N LEU A 11 3.87 -1.58 -5.23
CA LEU A 11 3.71 -2.92 -5.77
C LEU A 11 3.06 -3.85 -4.75
N GLU A 12 3.47 -3.77 -3.48
CA GLU A 12 2.88 -4.57 -2.41
C GLU A 12 1.40 -4.22 -2.22
N ALA A 13 1.07 -2.92 -2.17
CA ALA A 13 -0.31 -2.48 -2.00
C ALA A 13 -1.20 -2.93 -3.17
N ARG A 14 -0.68 -2.87 -4.41
CA ARG A 14 -1.38 -3.38 -5.59
C ARG A 14 -1.61 -4.88 -5.49
N TYR A 15 -0.58 -5.62 -5.13
CA TYR A 15 -0.66 -7.07 -4.97
C TYR A 15 -1.73 -7.45 -3.93
N ARG A 16 -1.71 -6.79 -2.77
CA ARG A 16 -2.69 -7.07 -1.71
C ARG A 16 -4.11 -6.75 -2.14
N ARG A 17 -4.32 -5.64 -2.86
CA ARG A 17 -5.63 -5.29 -3.41
C ARG A 17 -6.13 -6.32 -4.42
N GLU A 18 -5.26 -6.78 -5.32
CA GLU A 18 -5.60 -7.79 -6.31
C GLU A 18 -5.98 -9.11 -5.65
N ARG A 19 -5.22 -9.54 -4.64
CA ARG A 19 -5.54 -10.74 -3.89
C ARG A 19 -6.89 -10.65 -3.20
N LEU A 20 -7.17 -9.51 -2.58
CA LEU A 20 -8.46 -9.27 -1.94
C LEU A 20 -9.61 -9.28 -2.94
N ALA A 21 -9.44 -8.62 -4.08
CA ALA A 21 -10.46 -8.58 -5.14
C ALA A 21 -10.76 -9.98 -5.67
N LEU A 22 -9.72 -10.80 -5.90
CA LEU A 22 -9.87 -12.18 -6.35
C LEU A 22 -10.63 -13.02 -5.32
N TYR A 23 -10.33 -12.83 -4.04
CA TYR A 23 -11.01 -13.57 -2.98
C TYR A 23 -12.48 -13.17 -2.87
N ARG A 24 -12.79 -11.88 -2.98
CA ARG A 24 -14.17 -11.38 -3.00
C ARG A 24 -14.95 -11.95 -4.19
N ALA A 25 -14.31 -12.05 -5.35
CA ALA A 25 -14.94 -12.68 -6.52
C ALA A 25 -15.29 -14.14 -6.27
N ARG A 26 -14.49 -14.87 -5.49
CA ARG A 26 -14.79 -16.26 -5.11
C ARG A 26 -16.02 -16.37 -4.23
N ILE A 27 -16.31 -15.39 -3.40
CA ILE A 27 -17.50 -15.36 -2.55
C ILE A 27 -18.77 -15.42 -3.41
N TYR A 28 -18.75 -14.79 -4.57
CA TYR A 28 -19.89 -14.77 -5.49
C TYR A 28 -19.93 -15.97 -6.43
N SER A 29 -18.93 -16.86 -6.42
CA SER A 29 -18.80 -17.98 -7.36
C SER A 29 -18.91 -19.35 -6.72
N ASP A 30 -19.59 -19.51 -5.59
CA ASP A 30 -19.81 -20.75 -4.86
C ASP A 30 -18.55 -21.55 -4.49
N ARG A 31 -17.39 -20.91 -4.53
CA ARG A 31 -16.15 -21.56 -4.09
C ARG A 31 -15.99 -21.46 -2.58
N PRO A 32 -15.34 -22.47 -1.95
CA PRO A 32 -15.12 -22.40 -0.49
C PRO A 32 -14.35 -21.15 -0.10
N THR A 33 -14.95 -20.35 0.76
CA THR A 33 -14.32 -19.17 1.35
C THR A 33 -14.61 -19.14 2.85
N THR A 34 -13.75 -18.46 3.61
CA THR A 34 -13.97 -18.27 5.03
C THR A 34 -13.98 -16.78 5.35
N ALA A 35 -14.85 -16.40 6.30
CA ALA A 35 -14.92 -15.02 6.78
C ALA A 35 -13.59 -14.61 7.42
N VAL A 36 -12.92 -15.54 8.11
CA VAL A 36 -11.62 -15.31 8.74
C VAL A 36 -10.58 -14.94 7.67
N ARG A 37 -10.52 -15.71 6.58
CA ARG A 37 -9.57 -15.46 5.51
C ARG A 37 -9.83 -14.11 4.82
N LEU A 38 -11.11 -13.78 4.60
CA LEU A 38 -11.48 -12.48 4.03
C LEU A 38 -10.98 -11.33 4.91
N ARG A 39 -11.21 -11.43 6.23
CA ARG A 39 -10.73 -10.41 7.17
C ARG A 39 -9.21 -10.28 7.16
N GLU A 40 -8.50 -11.41 7.09
CA GLU A 40 -7.04 -11.40 7.00
C GLU A 40 -6.56 -10.65 5.75
N LEU A 41 -7.17 -10.94 4.61
CA LEU A 41 -6.81 -10.28 3.35
C LEU A 41 -7.13 -8.80 3.38
N GLU A 42 -8.27 -8.42 3.94
CA GLU A 42 -8.66 -7.01 4.11
C GLU A 42 -7.65 -6.29 5.01
N GLN A 43 -7.25 -6.91 6.11
CA GLN A 43 -6.29 -6.33 7.03
C GLN A 43 -4.90 -6.18 6.40
N LEU A 44 -4.45 -7.20 5.65
CA LEU A 44 -3.17 -7.13 4.95
C LEU A 44 -3.16 -6.02 3.90
N SER A 45 -4.26 -5.87 3.15
CA SER A 45 -4.41 -4.80 2.18
C SER A 45 -4.39 -3.42 2.85
N TYR A 46 -5.12 -3.27 3.94
CA TYR A 46 -5.14 -2.03 4.72
C TYR A 46 -3.75 -1.67 5.24
N GLN A 47 -3.05 -2.62 5.83
CA GLN A 47 -1.71 -2.40 6.37
C GLN A 47 -0.72 -2.00 5.27
N ALA A 48 -0.79 -2.66 4.11
CA ALA A 48 0.08 -2.33 2.98
C ALA A 48 -0.18 -0.90 2.48
N GLU A 49 -1.43 -0.49 2.40
CA GLU A 49 -1.79 0.88 2.00
C GLU A 49 -1.34 1.91 3.02
N GLN A 50 -1.44 1.62 4.32
CA GLN A 50 -0.96 2.52 5.37
C GLN A 50 0.55 2.70 5.31
N ARG A 51 1.30 1.61 5.12
CA ARG A 51 2.75 1.69 4.96
C ARG A 51 3.15 2.52 3.75
N LEU A 52 2.42 2.37 2.66
CA LEU A 52 2.65 3.15 1.45
C LEU A 52 2.41 4.65 1.71
N ARG A 53 1.31 5.01 2.36
CA ARG A 53 0.99 6.42 2.69
C ARG A 53 2.07 7.04 3.56
N ILE A 54 2.53 6.32 4.57
CA ILE A 54 3.59 6.79 5.47
C ILE A 54 4.88 7.03 4.69
N ALA A 55 5.27 6.09 3.83
CA ALA A 55 6.48 6.21 3.03
C ALA A 55 6.39 7.37 2.03
N GLN A 56 5.24 7.57 1.39
CA GLN A 56 5.00 8.68 0.48
C GLN A 56 5.08 10.02 1.21
N SER A 57 4.50 10.09 2.40
CA SER A 57 4.55 11.30 3.24
C SER A 57 5.98 11.65 3.63
N ARG A 58 6.77 10.64 4.06
CA ARG A 58 8.19 10.84 4.38
C ARG A 58 9.00 11.31 3.19
N SER A 59 8.78 10.71 2.04
CA SER A 59 9.48 11.08 0.81
C SER A 59 9.20 12.53 0.45
N ARG A 60 7.94 12.97 0.53
CA ARG A 60 7.55 14.37 0.28
C ARG A 60 8.16 15.33 1.29
N ASN A 61 8.18 14.96 2.56
CA ASN A 61 8.75 15.80 3.61
C ASN A 61 10.27 15.97 3.43
N LEU A 62 10.98 14.89 3.11
CA LEU A 62 12.41 14.96 2.84
C LEU A 62 12.71 15.84 1.64
N ALA A 63 11.93 15.75 0.57
CA ALA A 63 12.08 16.60 -0.60
C ALA A 63 11.83 18.08 -0.25
N ARG A 64 10.83 18.36 0.58
CA ARG A 64 10.51 19.70 1.03
C ARG A 64 11.64 20.28 1.90
N GLU A 65 12.18 19.49 2.81
CA GLU A 65 13.31 19.89 3.66
C GLU A 65 14.55 20.20 2.83
N ALA A 66 14.85 19.35 1.84
CA ALA A 66 15.97 19.57 0.93
C ALA A 66 15.82 20.87 0.16
N ARG A 67 14.62 21.19 -0.33
CA ARG A 67 14.32 22.47 -1.00
C ARG A 67 14.48 23.65 -0.06
N SER A 68 14.00 23.52 1.17
CA SER A 68 14.10 24.57 2.16
C SER A 68 15.55 24.89 2.50
N LYS A 69 16.40 23.88 2.65
CA LYS A 69 17.83 24.06 2.89
C LYS A 69 18.54 24.71 1.72
N GLN A 70 18.19 24.37 0.50
CA GLN A 70 18.78 24.98 -0.70
C GLN A 70 18.30 26.41 -0.93
N GLY A 71 17.04 26.69 -0.60
CA GLY A 71 16.46 28.02 -0.78
C GLY A 71 16.74 28.98 0.37
N GLY A 72 17.28 28.51 1.49
CA GLY A 72 17.53 29.31 2.67
C GLY A 72 18.92 29.95 2.75
N ALA A 73 19.68 29.85 1.70
CA ALA A 73 21.04 30.44 1.70
C ALA A 73 21.02 31.94 1.62
#